data_8e952738613e11baf300d2948730658e
#
_entry.id   8e952738613e11baf300d2948730658e
#
_cell.length_a   1.000
_cell.length_b   1.000
_cell.length_c   1.000
_cell.angle_alpha   90.00
_cell.angle_beta   90.00
_cell.angle_gamma   90.00
#
_symmetry.space_group_name_H-M   'P 1'
#
loop_
_entity.id
_entity.type
_entity.pdbx_description
1 polymer ?
#
loop_
_entity_poly.entity_id
_entity_poly.type
_entity_poly.pdbx_seq_one_letter_code
_entity_poly.pdbx_strand_id
1 'polypeptide(L)'
;LNNRIDTPYIKLKGKHHAVSWNEAINFISKNSKNKKDFGGLIGQLVDLETSYAFKSLFRKLYNSQLIDFRQKDILFDTSDDFNFIFNTSIHKIDECDFILLIGCNPRLEATIVNHRIRKAVNNGCKVFSIGDPGEQNYNYKIIGNNISILDDLIHEKISEFQLLNKAKNPAVIIGESALKSNISRYVISSAKTLLKKI
;
A
#
# COMPACT_ATOMS: atom_id res chain seq x y z
N LEU A 1 22.93 10.69 -8.09
CA LEU A 1 23.36 10.42 -6.70
C LEU A 1 24.07 11.62 -6.05
N ASN A 2 24.62 12.57 -6.86
CA ASN A 2 25.43 13.68 -6.38
C ASN A 2 24.68 14.73 -5.52
N ASN A 3 23.37 14.67 -5.45
CA ASN A 3 22.53 15.62 -4.69
C ASN A 3 21.88 15.00 -3.44
N ARG A 4 22.34 13.83 -3.00
CA ARG A 4 21.83 13.23 -1.75
C ARG A 4 22.53 13.88 -0.55
N ILE A 5 21.71 14.20 0.46
CA ILE A 5 22.23 14.66 1.76
C ILE A 5 22.75 13.42 2.50
N ASP A 6 24.04 13.39 2.78
CA ASP A 6 24.76 12.31 3.49
C ASP A 6 25.29 12.75 4.86
N THR A 7 25.17 14.03 5.16
CA THR A 7 25.69 14.66 6.38
C THR A 7 24.58 15.47 7.06
N PRO A 8 24.46 15.43 8.41
CA PRO A 8 23.51 16.26 9.11
C PRO A 8 23.82 17.76 9.01
N TYR A 9 22.78 18.58 9.01
CA TYR A 9 22.91 20.04 9.01
C TYR A 9 22.12 20.67 10.14
N ILE A 10 22.68 21.66 10.80
CA ILE A 10 21.99 22.51 11.77
C ILE A 10 21.79 23.90 11.17
N LYS A 11 20.59 24.45 11.26
CA LYS A 11 20.29 25.82 10.84
C LYS A 11 20.53 26.77 11.99
N LEU A 12 21.53 27.63 11.86
CA LEU A 12 21.86 28.69 12.82
C LEU A 12 21.82 30.03 12.12
N LYS A 13 21.11 31.01 12.69
CA LYS A 13 20.97 32.36 12.13
C LYS A 13 20.62 32.37 10.63
N GLY A 14 19.72 31.46 10.20
CA GLY A 14 19.28 31.37 8.81
C GLY A 14 20.19 30.57 7.86
N LYS A 15 21.42 30.20 8.26
CA LYS A 15 22.37 29.44 7.47
C LYS A 15 22.46 27.97 7.92
N HIS A 16 22.66 27.06 6.98
CA HIS A 16 22.87 25.64 7.26
C HIS A 16 24.37 25.36 7.44
N HIS A 17 24.70 24.68 8.51
CA HIS A 17 26.07 24.26 8.85
C HIS A 17 26.11 22.73 8.91
N ALA A 18 27.02 22.13 8.17
CA ALA A 18 27.29 20.69 8.27
C ALA A 18 27.90 20.39 9.64
N VAL A 19 27.40 19.32 10.28
CA VAL A 19 27.81 18.92 11.63
C VAL A 19 27.96 17.41 11.70
N SER A 20 28.62 16.92 12.74
CA SER A 20 28.64 15.48 13.03
C SER A 20 27.28 14.97 13.55
N TRP A 21 27.05 13.67 13.46
CA TRP A 21 25.84 13.04 14.02
C TRP A 21 25.71 13.28 15.54
N ASN A 22 26.82 13.25 16.27
CA ASN A 22 26.82 13.53 17.70
C ASN A 22 26.38 14.96 18.03
N GLU A 23 26.87 15.93 17.25
CA GLU A 23 26.45 17.33 17.40
C GLU A 23 24.98 17.53 17.06
N ALA A 24 24.48 16.89 15.99
CA ALA A 24 23.07 16.96 15.61
C ALA A 24 22.17 16.37 16.70
N ILE A 25 22.50 15.18 17.22
CA ILE A 25 21.75 14.53 18.30
C ILE A 25 21.77 15.37 19.59
N ASN A 26 22.91 15.92 19.96
CA ASN A 26 23.03 16.81 21.12
C ASN A 26 22.22 18.09 20.95
N PHE A 27 22.18 18.65 19.75
CA PHE A 27 21.35 19.81 19.45
C PHE A 27 19.86 19.50 19.58
N ILE A 28 19.40 18.37 19.02
CA ILE A 28 18.02 17.91 19.18
C ILE A 28 17.70 17.72 20.67
N SER A 29 18.53 16.97 21.39
CA SER A 29 18.32 16.68 22.81
C SER A 29 18.20 17.95 23.67
N LYS A 30 19.06 18.95 23.44
CA LYS A 30 19.01 20.24 24.16
C LYS A 30 17.72 21.02 23.86
N ASN A 31 17.29 21.02 22.60
CA ASN A 31 16.11 21.79 22.18
C ASN A 31 14.77 21.09 22.47
N SER A 32 14.80 19.79 22.76
CA SER A 32 13.60 19.00 23.07
C SER A 32 13.26 18.92 24.56
N LYS A 33 14.22 19.15 25.47
CA LYS A 33 14.07 18.93 26.93
C LYS A 33 12.86 19.59 27.60
N ASN A 34 12.40 20.74 27.09
CA ASN A 34 11.31 21.51 27.73
C ASN A 34 10.06 21.62 26.86
N LYS A 35 9.95 20.80 25.81
CA LYS A 35 8.78 20.80 24.92
C LYS A 35 7.88 19.63 25.27
N LYS A 36 6.56 19.87 25.23
CA LYS A 36 5.55 18.88 25.60
C LYS A 36 4.88 18.23 24.38
N ASP A 37 4.86 18.94 23.24
CA ASP A 37 4.12 18.48 22.07
C ASP A 37 5.10 18.10 20.96
N PHE A 38 5.24 16.81 20.78
CA PHE A 38 6.02 16.23 19.68
C PHE A 38 5.11 15.46 18.75
N GLY A 39 5.14 15.83 17.47
CA GLY A 39 4.55 15.04 16.38
C GLY A 39 5.64 14.41 15.52
N GLY A 40 5.41 13.19 15.08
CA GLY A 40 6.30 12.46 14.19
C GLY A 40 5.62 12.04 12.91
N LEU A 41 6.26 12.31 11.79
CA LEU A 41 5.85 11.80 10.49
C LEU A 41 6.97 10.96 9.92
N ILE A 42 6.65 9.70 9.54
CA ILE A 42 7.59 8.76 8.94
C ILE A 42 7.15 8.40 7.52
N GLY A 43 8.10 8.26 6.60
CA GLY A 43 7.81 7.91 5.22
C GLY A 43 7.44 6.43 5.05
N GLN A 44 6.61 6.13 4.06
CA GLN A 44 6.14 4.77 3.79
C GLN A 44 7.21 3.82 3.21
N LEU A 45 8.34 4.35 2.76
CA LEU A 45 9.46 3.56 2.20
C LEU A 45 10.54 3.22 3.24
N VAL A 46 10.25 3.49 4.51
CA VAL A 46 11.17 3.21 5.61
C VAL A 46 11.01 1.74 6.03
N ASP A 47 12.13 1.11 6.39
CA ASP A 47 12.14 -0.26 6.89
C ASP A 47 11.40 -0.40 8.24
N LEU A 48 11.03 -1.64 8.57
CA LEU A 48 10.24 -1.95 9.76
C LEU A 48 11.01 -1.64 11.05
N GLU A 49 12.30 -1.89 11.07
CA GLU A 49 13.19 -1.65 12.22
C GLU A 49 13.26 -0.16 12.54
N THR A 50 13.46 0.68 11.53
CA THR A 50 13.44 2.14 11.67
C THR A 50 12.06 2.64 12.12
N SER A 51 10.97 2.09 11.58
CA SER A 51 9.60 2.42 11.98
C SER A 51 9.34 2.08 13.44
N TYR A 52 9.81 0.92 13.89
CA TYR A 52 9.71 0.50 15.29
C TYR A 52 10.53 1.39 16.23
N ALA A 53 11.78 1.71 15.86
CA ALA A 53 12.64 2.60 16.61
C ALA A 53 12.03 4.01 16.73
N PHE A 54 11.48 4.54 15.63
CA PHE A 54 10.79 5.82 15.59
C PHE A 54 9.58 5.84 16.53
N LYS A 55 8.71 4.85 16.45
CA LYS A 55 7.55 4.70 17.35
C LYS A 55 7.99 4.61 18.82
N SER A 56 9.05 3.84 19.09
CA SER A 56 9.58 3.68 20.44
C SER A 56 10.16 4.98 21.00
N LEU A 57 10.88 5.74 20.19
CA LEU A 57 11.41 7.07 20.54
C LEU A 57 10.29 8.02 20.98
N PHE A 58 9.25 8.17 20.15
CA PHE A 58 8.15 9.08 20.44
C PHE A 58 7.36 8.66 21.69
N ARG A 59 7.01 7.37 21.79
CA ARG A 59 6.21 6.87 22.92
C ARG A 59 6.98 6.84 24.24
N LYS A 60 8.23 6.38 24.23
CA LYS A 60 9.00 6.17 25.46
C LYS A 60 9.74 7.42 25.91
N LEU A 61 10.33 8.19 24.99
CA LEU A 61 11.15 9.35 25.34
C LEU A 61 10.31 10.63 25.40
N TYR A 62 9.40 10.84 24.45
CA TYR A 62 8.59 12.05 24.39
C TYR A 62 7.17 11.89 24.93
N ASN A 63 6.79 10.69 25.32
CA ASN A 63 5.43 10.35 25.78
C ASN A 63 4.33 10.87 24.82
N SER A 64 4.60 10.81 23.51
CA SER A 64 3.72 11.30 22.46
C SER A 64 3.06 10.16 21.70
N GLN A 65 1.75 10.32 21.43
CA GLN A 65 0.97 9.44 20.54
C GLN A 65 0.82 10.03 19.13
N LEU A 66 1.30 11.25 18.89
CA LEU A 66 1.16 11.97 17.64
C LEU A 66 2.19 11.46 16.61
N ILE A 67 1.94 10.28 16.08
CA ILE A 67 2.77 9.64 15.05
C ILE A 67 1.88 9.26 13.88
N ASP A 68 2.28 9.63 12.67
CA ASP A 68 1.61 9.20 11.44
C ASP A 68 2.64 8.79 10.37
N PHE A 69 2.22 7.93 9.45
CA PHE A 69 2.98 7.52 8.27
C PHE A 69 2.22 7.74 6.97
N ARG A 70 0.93 8.07 7.07
CA ARG A 70 0.05 8.23 5.92
C ARG A 70 0.39 9.50 5.15
N GLN A 71 0.77 9.34 3.91
CA GLN A 71 1.00 10.44 2.98
C GLN A 71 -0.20 10.70 2.08
N LYS A 72 -1.17 9.78 2.07
CA LYS A 72 -2.40 9.84 1.28
C LYS A 72 -3.59 9.52 2.17
N ASP A 73 -4.78 9.95 1.76
CA ASP A 73 -6.03 9.67 2.45
C ASP A 73 -6.48 8.21 2.21
N ILE A 74 -5.70 7.28 2.74
CA ILE A 74 -5.97 5.85 2.70
C ILE A 74 -6.33 5.41 4.11
N LEU A 75 -7.52 4.82 4.27
CA LEU A 75 -7.95 4.25 5.54
C LEU A 75 -8.01 2.73 5.45
N PHE A 76 -7.26 2.08 6.34
CA PHE A 76 -7.38 0.65 6.60
C PHE A 76 -8.20 0.44 7.87
N ASP A 77 -9.14 -0.50 7.81
CA ASP A 77 -9.76 -1.04 9.00
C ASP A 77 -8.78 -2.06 9.62
N THR A 78 -8.16 -1.69 10.72
CA THR A 78 -7.15 -2.51 11.42
C THR A 78 -7.77 -3.54 12.37
N SER A 79 -9.08 -3.68 12.40
CA SER A 79 -9.78 -4.70 13.21
C SER A 79 -9.58 -6.13 12.69
N ASP A 80 -9.19 -6.27 11.42
CA ASP A 80 -8.95 -7.55 10.77
C ASP A 80 -7.68 -7.45 9.91
N ASP A 81 -6.70 -8.30 10.20
CA ASP A 81 -5.41 -8.34 9.50
C ASP A 81 -5.56 -8.56 7.99
N PHE A 82 -6.62 -9.24 7.56
CA PHE A 82 -6.95 -9.40 6.14
C PHE A 82 -7.16 -8.09 5.38
N ASN A 83 -7.42 -6.99 6.07
CA ASN A 83 -7.66 -5.70 5.43
C ASN A 83 -6.38 -4.99 4.97
N PHE A 84 -5.21 -5.36 5.50
CA PHE A 84 -3.96 -4.65 5.22
C PHE A 84 -2.72 -5.55 5.06
N ILE A 85 -2.83 -6.84 5.36
CA ILE A 85 -1.75 -7.81 5.11
C ILE A 85 -1.96 -8.48 3.76
N PHE A 86 -0.88 -8.72 3.03
CA PHE A 86 -0.92 -9.53 1.81
C PHE A 86 -1.23 -10.99 2.19
N ASN A 87 -2.41 -11.48 1.81
CA ASN A 87 -3.00 -12.72 2.33
C ASN A 87 -2.43 -14.00 1.72
N THR A 88 -1.51 -13.89 0.79
CA THR A 88 -0.84 -15.02 0.15
C THR A 88 0.64 -14.73 0.01
N SER A 89 1.44 -15.74 -0.26
CA SER A 89 2.84 -15.51 -0.62
C SER A 89 2.95 -14.98 -2.05
N ILE A 90 3.88 -14.06 -2.28
CA ILE A 90 4.05 -13.39 -3.58
C ILE A 90 4.28 -14.41 -4.72
N HIS A 91 4.99 -15.52 -4.45
CA HIS A 91 5.25 -16.53 -5.47
C HIS A 91 3.99 -17.32 -5.87
N LYS A 92 2.98 -17.45 -5.02
CA LYS A 92 1.72 -18.13 -5.34
C LYS A 92 0.87 -17.39 -6.37
N ILE A 93 1.16 -16.12 -6.64
CA ILE A 93 0.53 -15.40 -7.75
C ILE A 93 0.83 -16.07 -9.10
N ASP A 94 1.98 -16.74 -9.24
CA ASP A 94 2.34 -17.49 -10.46
C ASP A 94 1.33 -18.60 -10.79
N GLU A 95 0.61 -19.12 -9.79
CA GLU A 95 -0.34 -20.23 -9.88
C GLU A 95 -1.78 -19.76 -10.12
N CYS A 96 -2.03 -18.43 -10.09
CA CYS A 96 -3.36 -17.89 -10.32
C CYS A 96 -3.82 -18.15 -11.78
N ASP A 97 -5.09 -18.46 -11.94
CA ASP A 97 -5.76 -18.64 -13.23
C ASP A 97 -6.75 -17.50 -13.55
N PHE A 98 -7.12 -16.73 -12.52
CA PHE A 98 -7.93 -15.51 -12.62
C PHE A 98 -7.40 -14.44 -11.66
N ILE A 99 -7.18 -13.21 -12.17
CA ILE A 99 -6.77 -12.07 -11.35
C ILE A 99 -7.69 -10.89 -11.64
N LEU A 100 -8.27 -10.31 -10.56
CA LEU A 100 -9.02 -9.06 -10.61
C LEU A 100 -8.22 -7.95 -9.97
N LEU A 101 -7.88 -6.93 -10.75
CA LEU A 101 -7.26 -5.69 -10.27
C LEU A 101 -8.36 -4.66 -9.97
N ILE A 102 -8.34 -4.04 -8.79
CA ILE A 102 -9.31 -3.01 -8.40
C ILE A 102 -8.55 -1.73 -8.08
N GLY A 103 -8.64 -0.74 -8.96
CA GLY A 103 -7.94 0.54 -8.79
C GLY A 103 -6.45 0.38 -8.51
N CYS A 104 -5.80 -0.53 -9.22
CA CYS A 104 -4.40 -0.90 -9.03
C CYS A 104 -3.60 -0.72 -10.31
N ASN A 105 -2.44 -0.05 -10.21
CA ASN A 105 -1.41 -0.10 -11.22
C ASN A 105 -0.22 -0.91 -10.68
N PRO A 106 -0.20 -2.24 -10.83
CA PRO A 106 0.81 -3.09 -10.21
C PRO A 106 2.23 -2.79 -10.73
N ARG A 107 2.37 -2.23 -11.92
CA ARG A 107 3.68 -1.83 -12.47
C ARG A 107 4.31 -0.71 -11.69
N LEU A 108 3.52 0.23 -11.17
CA LEU A 108 3.98 1.39 -10.39
C LEU A 108 3.94 1.15 -8.88
N GLU A 109 2.90 0.45 -8.40
CA GLU A 109 2.65 0.26 -6.98
C GLU A 109 3.44 -0.93 -6.40
N ALA A 110 3.60 -2.03 -7.17
CA ALA A 110 4.18 -3.28 -6.69
C ALA A 110 4.86 -4.07 -7.83
N THR A 111 6.01 -3.62 -8.29
CA THR A 111 6.70 -4.16 -9.47
C THR A 111 7.01 -5.65 -9.41
N ILE A 112 7.32 -6.18 -8.23
CA ILE A 112 7.57 -7.62 -8.05
C ILE A 112 6.27 -8.42 -8.19
N VAL A 113 5.16 -7.92 -7.63
CA VAL A 113 3.82 -8.51 -7.83
C VAL A 113 3.45 -8.48 -9.31
N ASN A 114 3.70 -7.35 -10.00
CA ASN A 114 3.49 -7.23 -11.43
C ASN A 114 4.26 -8.26 -12.26
N HIS A 115 5.52 -8.52 -11.89
CA HIS A 115 6.32 -9.57 -12.53
C HIS A 115 5.67 -10.96 -12.35
N ARG A 116 5.12 -11.26 -11.16
CA ARG A 116 4.41 -12.52 -10.90
C ARG A 116 3.10 -12.62 -11.68
N ILE A 117 2.34 -11.53 -11.78
CA ILE A 117 1.13 -11.48 -12.64
C ILE A 117 1.49 -11.82 -14.10
N ARG A 118 2.57 -11.22 -14.61
CA ARG A 118 3.05 -11.52 -15.97
C ARG A 118 3.37 -13.01 -16.15
N LYS A 119 4.01 -13.65 -15.16
CA LYS A 119 4.27 -15.10 -15.20
C LYS A 119 2.98 -15.90 -15.20
N ALA A 120 2.02 -15.55 -14.35
CA ALA A 120 0.70 -16.19 -14.34
C ALA A 120 0.01 -16.06 -15.71
N VAL A 121 0.03 -14.87 -16.33
CA VAL A 121 -0.54 -14.66 -17.67
C VAL A 121 0.14 -15.53 -18.74
N ASN A 122 1.46 -15.68 -18.70
CA ASN A 122 2.18 -16.58 -19.59
C ASN A 122 1.77 -18.05 -19.39
N ASN A 123 1.26 -18.41 -18.22
CA ASN A 123 0.71 -19.73 -17.90
C ASN A 123 -0.80 -19.83 -18.16
N GLY A 124 -1.42 -18.81 -18.79
CA GLY A 124 -2.84 -18.82 -19.18
C GLY A 124 -3.79 -18.09 -18.23
N CYS A 125 -3.30 -17.44 -17.17
CA CYS A 125 -4.11 -16.61 -16.28
C CYS A 125 -4.79 -15.47 -17.05
N LYS A 126 -6.07 -15.22 -16.73
CA LYS A 126 -6.81 -14.08 -17.26
C LYS A 126 -6.84 -12.94 -16.23
N VAL A 127 -6.49 -11.73 -16.69
CA VAL A 127 -6.47 -10.54 -15.87
C VAL A 127 -7.60 -9.61 -16.26
N PHE A 128 -8.39 -9.23 -15.26
CA PHE A 128 -9.47 -8.25 -15.38
C PHE A 128 -9.17 -7.04 -14.50
N SER A 129 -9.68 -5.87 -14.87
CA SER A 129 -9.49 -4.66 -14.10
C SER A 129 -10.78 -3.86 -13.95
N ILE A 130 -11.00 -3.35 -12.75
CA ILE A 130 -11.95 -2.26 -12.46
C ILE A 130 -11.11 -1.00 -12.31
N GLY A 131 -11.31 -0.07 -13.25
CA GLY A 131 -10.41 1.07 -13.47
C GLY A 131 -9.26 0.74 -14.42
N ASP A 132 -8.61 1.78 -14.91
CA ASP A 132 -7.46 1.66 -15.82
C ASP A 132 -6.18 1.32 -15.02
N PRO A 133 -5.58 0.13 -15.22
CA PRO A 133 -4.33 -0.25 -14.55
C PRO A 133 -3.10 0.38 -15.22
N GLY A 134 -3.26 1.20 -16.27
CA GLY A 134 -2.19 1.75 -17.06
C GLY A 134 -1.50 0.72 -17.96
N GLU A 135 -0.40 1.13 -18.58
CA GLU A 135 0.35 0.25 -19.48
C GLU A 135 0.97 -0.93 -18.70
N GLN A 136 0.60 -2.16 -19.08
CA GLN A 136 1.13 -3.40 -18.52
C GLN A 136 1.86 -4.22 -19.60
N ASN A 137 2.78 -5.06 -19.19
CA ASN A 137 3.52 -5.95 -20.09
C ASN A 137 2.81 -7.30 -20.31
N TYR A 138 1.48 -7.33 -20.17
CA TYR A 138 0.61 -8.49 -20.39
C TYR A 138 -0.80 -8.02 -20.76
N ASN A 139 -1.59 -8.93 -21.35
CA ASN A 139 -2.96 -8.64 -21.74
C ASN A 139 -3.88 -8.62 -20.50
N TYR A 140 -4.76 -7.65 -20.46
CA TYR A 140 -5.82 -7.53 -19.47
C TYR A 140 -7.10 -6.99 -20.11
N LYS A 141 -8.24 -7.14 -19.43
CA LYS A 141 -9.53 -6.60 -19.88
C LYS A 141 -10.08 -5.67 -18.79
N ILE A 142 -10.35 -4.42 -19.15
CA ILE A 142 -11.09 -3.50 -18.27
C ILE A 142 -12.57 -3.91 -18.35
N ILE A 143 -13.19 -4.20 -17.19
CA ILE A 143 -14.60 -4.58 -17.08
C ILE A 143 -15.49 -3.40 -16.66
N GLY A 144 -14.89 -2.32 -16.25
CA GLY A 144 -15.54 -1.04 -15.98
C GLY A 144 -14.65 -0.09 -15.20
N ASN A 145 -15.07 1.18 -15.15
CA ASN A 145 -14.34 2.25 -14.46
C ASN A 145 -15.02 2.70 -13.16
N ASN A 146 -16.15 2.09 -12.82
CA ASN A 146 -16.89 2.41 -11.59
C ASN A 146 -16.82 1.22 -10.63
N ILE A 147 -16.63 1.53 -9.35
CA ILE A 147 -16.55 0.53 -8.29
C ILE A 147 -17.85 -0.29 -8.13
N SER A 148 -19.00 0.24 -8.59
CA SER A 148 -20.29 -0.48 -8.59
C SER A 148 -20.29 -1.78 -9.41
N ILE A 149 -19.32 -1.97 -10.30
CA ILE A 149 -19.06 -3.23 -11.00
C ILE A 149 -18.84 -4.40 -10.03
N LEU A 150 -18.36 -4.14 -8.82
CA LEU A 150 -18.26 -5.16 -7.78
C LEU A 150 -19.62 -5.74 -7.41
N ASP A 151 -20.67 -4.90 -7.35
CA ASP A 151 -22.04 -5.37 -7.10
C ASP A 151 -22.56 -6.21 -8.28
N ASP A 152 -22.24 -5.81 -9.52
CA ASP A 152 -22.62 -6.57 -10.69
C ASP A 152 -21.90 -7.92 -10.77
N LEU A 153 -20.64 -8.01 -10.32
CA LEU A 153 -19.93 -9.28 -10.14
C LEU A 153 -20.57 -10.13 -9.05
N ILE A 154 -20.84 -9.56 -7.87
CA ILE A 154 -21.46 -10.27 -6.75
C ILE A 154 -22.86 -10.81 -7.12
N HIS A 155 -23.63 -10.06 -7.90
CA HIS A 155 -24.98 -10.43 -8.34
C HIS A 155 -24.99 -11.18 -9.69
N GLU A 156 -23.82 -11.60 -10.19
CA GLU A 156 -23.67 -12.44 -11.40
C GLU A 156 -24.21 -11.79 -12.68
N LYS A 157 -24.28 -10.47 -12.73
CA LYS A 157 -24.87 -9.73 -13.86
C LYS A 157 -23.95 -9.62 -15.08
N ILE A 158 -22.66 -9.91 -14.90
CA ILE A 158 -21.65 -9.82 -15.96
C ILE A 158 -20.99 -11.17 -16.23
N SER A 159 -20.63 -11.41 -17.47
CA SER A 159 -20.10 -12.70 -17.97
C SER A 159 -18.78 -13.11 -17.30
N GLU A 160 -18.01 -12.15 -16.85
CA GLU A 160 -16.73 -12.38 -16.19
C GLU A 160 -16.86 -13.12 -14.85
N PHE A 161 -18.04 -13.04 -14.21
CA PHE A 161 -18.33 -13.84 -13.02
C PHE A 161 -18.25 -15.34 -13.30
N GLN A 162 -18.69 -15.80 -14.47
CA GLN A 162 -18.62 -17.22 -14.82
C GLN A 162 -17.16 -17.72 -14.94
N LEU A 163 -16.25 -16.85 -15.38
CA LEU A 163 -14.83 -17.17 -15.42
C LEU A 163 -14.23 -17.21 -14.03
N LEU A 164 -14.59 -16.26 -13.19
CA LEU A 164 -14.18 -16.21 -11.77
C LEU A 164 -14.68 -17.46 -11.01
N ASN A 165 -15.94 -17.81 -11.15
CA ASN A 165 -16.56 -18.96 -10.48
C ASN A 165 -15.96 -20.32 -10.92
N LYS A 166 -15.35 -20.39 -12.10
CA LYS A 166 -14.64 -21.58 -12.61
C LYS A 166 -13.16 -21.60 -12.23
N ALA A 167 -12.65 -20.50 -11.74
CA ALA A 167 -11.24 -20.38 -11.38
C ALA A 167 -10.90 -21.28 -10.19
N LYS A 168 -9.75 -21.94 -10.26
CA LYS A 168 -9.24 -22.80 -9.18
C LYS A 168 -8.41 -21.99 -8.17
N ASN A 169 -7.71 -20.98 -8.65
CA ASN A 169 -6.82 -20.12 -7.87
C ASN A 169 -7.08 -18.65 -8.20
N PRO A 170 -8.27 -18.10 -7.87
CA PRO A 170 -8.56 -16.70 -8.14
C PRO A 170 -7.83 -15.79 -7.16
N ALA A 171 -7.45 -14.60 -7.62
CA ALA A 171 -6.89 -13.55 -6.77
C ALA A 171 -7.58 -12.20 -7.04
N VAL A 172 -7.79 -11.43 -5.97
CA VAL A 172 -8.24 -10.04 -6.05
C VAL A 172 -7.15 -9.14 -5.47
N ILE A 173 -6.68 -8.19 -6.25
CA ILE A 173 -5.62 -7.25 -5.86
C ILE A 173 -6.22 -5.84 -5.83
N ILE A 174 -6.21 -5.23 -4.65
CA ILE A 174 -6.77 -3.90 -4.42
C ILE A 174 -5.61 -2.91 -4.33
N GLY A 175 -5.62 -1.89 -5.20
CA GLY A 175 -4.61 -0.85 -5.22
C GLY A 175 -4.99 0.37 -4.40
N GLU A 176 -4.04 1.30 -4.26
CA GLU A 176 -4.19 2.51 -3.45
C GLU A 176 -5.38 3.38 -3.90
N SER A 177 -5.63 3.48 -5.20
CA SER A 177 -6.70 4.36 -5.71
C SER A 177 -8.10 3.92 -5.30
N ALA A 178 -8.29 2.62 -5.01
CA ALA A 178 -9.54 2.06 -4.53
C ALA A 178 -9.69 2.12 -2.99
N LEU A 179 -8.65 2.51 -2.27
CA LEU A 179 -8.62 2.55 -0.79
C LEU A 179 -8.77 3.96 -0.22
N LYS A 180 -9.34 4.89 -0.98
CA LYS A 180 -9.67 6.23 -0.46
C LYS A 180 -10.70 6.14 0.66
N SER A 181 -10.61 7.05 1.63
CA SER A 181 -11.30 7.01 2.92
C SER A 181 -12.80 6.75 2.86
N ASN A 182 -13.47 7.28 1.86
CA ASN A 182 -14.93 7.19 1.72
C ASN A 182 -15.43 5.88 1.08
N ILE A 183 -14.57 5.15 0.35
CA ILE A 183 -14.96 3.94 -0.39
C ILE A 183 -14.21 2.67 0.04
N SER A 184 -13.13 2.79 0.81
CA SER A 184 -12.26 1.67 1.18
C SER A 184 -13.02 0.51 1.84
N ARG A 185 -13.91 0.81 2.79
CA ARG A 185 -14.72 -0.21 3.48
C ARG A 185 -15.61 -0.97 2.52
N TYR A 186 -16.26 -0.27 1.61
CA TYR A 186 -17.12 -0.88 0.59
C TYR A 186 -16.31 -1.81 -0.32
N VAL A 187 -15.16 -1.35 -0.83
CA VAL A 187 -14.30 -2.15 -1.72
C VAL A 187 -13.83 -3.43 -1.02
N ILE A 188 -13.31 -3.31 0.20
CA ILE A 188 -12.79 -4.46 0.96
C ILE A 188 -13.93 -5.45 1.29
N SER A 189 -15.09 -4.96 1.75
CA SER A 189 -16.22 -5.82 2.07
C SER A 189 -16.80 -6.53 0.85
N SER A 190 -16.90 -5.81 -0.29
CA SER A 190 -17.37 -6.37 -1.55
C SER A 190 -16.40 -7.42 -2.11
N ALA A 191 -15.09 -7.15 -2.05
CA ALA A 191 -14.07 -8.13 -2.45
C ALA A 191 -14.12 -9.39 -1.59
N LYS A 192 -14.28 -9.26 -0.26
CA LYS A 192 -14.45 -10.40 0.65
C LYS A 192 -15.74 -11.18 0.35
N THR A 193 -16.82 -10.48 0.07
CA THR A 193 -18.12 -11.12 -0.29
C THR A 193 -17.98 -11.89 -1.60
N LEU A 194 -17.33 -11.29 -2.60
CA LEU A 194 -17.07 -11.93 -3.89
C LEU A 194 -16.26 -13.22 -3.72
N LEU A 195 -15.17 -13.18 -2.96
CA LEU A 195 -14.30 -14.35 -2.72
C LEU A 195 -14.95 -15.43 -1.85
N LYS A 196 -15.93 -15.10 -1.01
CA LYS A 196 -16.69 -16.09 -0.24
C LYS A 196 -17.76 -16.82 -1.05
N LYS A 197 -18.13 -16.23 -2.20
CA LYS A 197 -19.20 -16.75 -3.05
C LYS A 197 -18.69 -17.82 -4.03
N ILE A 198 -17.40 -17.85 -4.27
CA ILE A 198 -16.67 -18.77 -5.16
C ILE A 198 -15.84 -19.74 -4.34
#